data_732f2461d5769cb34e2df3719d9c72d6
#
_entry.id   732f2461d5769cb34e2df3719d9c72d6
#
_cell.length_a   1.000
_cell.length_b   1.000
_cell.length_c   1.000
_cell.angle_alpha   90.00
_cell.angle_beta   90.00
_cell.angle_gamma   90.00
#
_symmetry.space_group_name_H-M   'P 1'
#
loop_
_entity.id
_entity.type
_entity.pdbx_description
1 polymer ?
#
loop_
_entity_poly.entity_id
_entity_poly.type
_entity_poly.pdbx_seq_one_letter_code
_entity_poly.pdbx_strand_id
1 'polypeptide(L)'
;MAIHNAGRETVMRQELADAVGNVIAAMNTQPYQLSWRQLRRLVKVANVVTLVRTGVERDYRGEVVFAHDPEMPTRFAKQLAQLVRGAVAIGKTSTEAMQLAERCARDSLVPLRRDILLDLIKHPKSRPRDVHRRVGQPRSTVRRELDALHALEVLVCDEQDKLFGWRIVTEQSYSVSPKFDHTTLGSLG
;
A
#
# COMPACT_ATOMS: atom_id res chain seq x y z
N MET A 1 -2.46 -10.06 30.90
CA MET A 1 -3.65 -10.59 30.20
C MET A 1 -3.54 -12.05 29.79
N ALA A 2 -2.40 -12.58 29.30
CA ALA A 2 -2.29 -13.96 28.85
C ALA A 2 -2.56 -15.02 29.98
N ILE A 3 -2.12 -14.75 31.19
CA ILE A 3 -2.28 -15.69 32.34
C ILE A 3 -3.75 -15.82 32.81
N HIS A 4 -4.60 -14.80 32.59
CA HIS A 4 -6.01 -14.83 33.00
C HIS A 4 -6.88 -15.73 32.11
N ASN A 5 -6.39 -16.06 30.92
CA ASN A 5 -7.11 -16.89 29.94
C ASN A 5 -6.65 -18.36 29.93
N ALA A 6 -5.60 -18.68 30.72
CA ALA A 6 -5.11 -20.06 30.79
C ALA A 6 -6.19 -20.97 31.44
N GLY A 7 -6.54 -22.05 30.74
CA GLY A 7 -7.58 -22.99 31.13
C GLY A 7 -9.00 -22.63 30.69
N ARG A 8 -9.20 -21.51 30.01
CA ARG A 8 -10.52 -21.08 29.50
C ARG A 8 -10.65 -21.21 27.97
N GLU A 9 -9.67 -21.80 27.29
CA GLU A 9 -9.61 -21.83 25.83
C GLU A 9 -10.85 -22.47 25.19
N THR A 10 -11.37 -23.54 25.79
CA THR A 10 -12.56 -24.24 25.27
C THR A 10 -13.82 -23.36 25.37
N VAL A 11 -14.00 -22.69 26.53
CA VAL A 11 -15.12 -21.79 26.75
C VAL A 11 -15.04 -20.60 25.80
N MET A 12 -13.86 -19.97 25.67
CA MET A 12 -13.63 -18.84 24.76
C MET A 12 -13.84 -19.20 23.29
N ARG A 13 -13.46 -20.44 22.89
CA ARG A 13 -13.74 -20.93 21.52
C ARG A 13 -15.23 -21.09 21.28
N GLN A 14 -15.97 -21.60 22.27
CA GLN A 14 -17.41 -21.75 22.14
C GLN A 14 -18.10 -20.39 22.08
N GLU A 15 -17.76 -19.46 22.98
CA GLU A 15 -18.27 -18.08 22.98
C GLU A 15 -18.03 -17.39 21.64
N LEU A 16 -16.82 -17.56 21.08
CA LEU A 16 -16.45 -17.01 19.75
C LEU A 16 -17.26 -17.68 18.64
N ALA A 17 -17.41 -19.00 18.67
CA ALA A 17 -18.18 -19.74 17.67
C ALA A 17 -19.66 -19.31 17.69
N ASP A 18 -20.26 -19.14 18.88
CA ASP A 18 -21.64 -18.69 19.05
C ASP A 18 -21.80 -17.23 18.54
N ALA A 19 -20.85 -16.35 18.88
CA ALA A 19 -20.85 -14.97 18.40
C ALA A 19 -20.77 -14.89 16.86
N VAL A 20 -19.85 -15.67 16.26
CA VAL A 20 -19.71 -15.76 14.80
C VAL A 20 -20.96 -16.37 14.17
N GLY A 21 -21.52 -17.44 14.77
CA GLY A 21 -22.77 -18.05 14.33
C GLY A 21 -23.94 -17.06 14.30
N ASN A 22 -24.08 -16.24 15.34
CA ASN A 22 -25.10 -15.20 15.42
C ASN A 22 -24.92 -14.12 14.31
N VAL A 23 -23.68 -13.71 14.05
CA VAL A 23 -23.39 -12.76 12.95
C VAL A 23 -23.76 -13.36 11.59
N ILE A 24 -23.40 -14.63 11.36
CA ILE A 24 -23.73 -15.33 10.11
C ILE A 24 -25.24 -15.50 9.95
N ALA A 25 -25.94 -15.87 11.02
CA ALA A 25 -27.41 -16.03 10.99
C ALA A 25 -28.15 -14.69 10.71
N ALA A 26 -27.58 -13.58 11.16
CA ALA A 26 -28.12 -12.24 10.93
C ALA A 26 -27.70 -11.62 9.59
N MET A 27 -26.87 -12.30 8.80
CA MET A 27 -26.37 -11.77 7.52
C MET A 27 -27.52 -11.53 6.53
N ASN A 28 -27.43 -10.38 5.85
CA ASN A 28 -28.25 -10.15 4.68
C ASN A 28 -27.74 -10.99 3.51
N THR A 29 -28.50 -11.97 3.07
CA THR A 29 -28.16 -12.89 1.97
C THR A 29 -28.37 -12.26 0.58
N GLN A 30 -29.00 -11.09 0.49
CA GLN A 30 -29.17 -10.40 -0.79
C GLN A 30 -27.83 -9.81 -1.24
N PRO A 31 -27.39 -10.12 -2.48
CA PRO A 31 -26.10 -9.66 -2.98
C PRO A 31 -26.06 -8.13 -3.11
N TYR A 32 -25.16 -7.49 -2.36
CA TYR A 32 -24.92 -6.06 -2.53
C TYR A 32 -24.31 -5.76 -3.90
N GLN A 33 -24.96 -4.88 -4.66
CA GLN A 33 -24.49 -4.42 -5.96
C GLN A 33 -23.66 -3.14 -5.79
N LEU A 34 -22.34 -3.24 -6.09
CA LEU A 34 -21.49 -2.05 -6.11
C LEU A 34 -21.86 -1.16 -7.29
N SER A 35 -21.97 0.13 -7.05
CA SER A 35 -22.12 1.11 -8.12
C SER A 35 -20.88 1.18 -9.01
N TRP A 36 -21.03 1.69 -10.23
CA TRP A 36 -19.92 1.93 -11.15
C TRP A 36 -18.81 2.81 -10.52
N ARG A 37 -19.19 3.81 -9.76
CA ARG A 37 -18.25 4.70 -9.05
C ARG A 37 -17.40 3.94 -8.02
N GLN A 38 -18.02 3.06 -7.25
CA GLN A 38 -17.34 2.21 -6.26
C GLN A 38 -16.38 1.23 -6.95
N LEU A 39 -16.84 0.54 -7.99
CA LEU A 39 -15.99 -0.38 -8.77
C LEU A 39 -14.78 0.32 -9.36
N ARG A 40 -14.98 1.48 -10.00
CA ARG A 40 -13.90 2.28 -10.57
C ARG A 40 -12.88 2.72 -9.50
N ARG A 41 -13.36 3.08 -8.30
CA ARG A 41 -12.50 3.45 -7.17
C ARG A 41 -11.67 2.25 -6.70
N LEU A 42 -12.26 1.06 -6.55
CA LEU A 42 -11.53 -0.15 -6.17
C LEU A 42 -10.49 -0.56 -7.23
N VAL A 43 -10.80 -0.41 -8.51
CA VAL A 43 -9.83 -0.67 -9.60
C VAL A 43 -8.65 0.29 -9.53
N LYS A 44 -8.89 1.59 -9.30
CA LYS A 44 -7.81 2.57 -9.11
C LYS A 44 -6.90 2.22 -7.94
N VAL A 45 -7.50 1.87 -6.80
CA VAL A 45 -6.77 1.42 -5.60
C VAL A 45 -5.95 0.16 -5.92
N ALA A 46 -6.54 -0.81 -6.60
CA ALA A 46 -5.86 -2.04 -6.98
C ALA A 46 -4.67 -1.79 -7.91
N ASN A 47 -4.81 -0.90 -8.91
CA ASN A 47 -3.71 -0.52 -9.81
C ASN A 47 -2.52 0.07 -9.02
N VAL A 48 -2.79 1.00 -8.11
CA VAL A 48 -1.74 1.63 -7.30
C VAL A 48 -1.03 0.59 -6.43
N VAL A 49 -1.79 -0.26 -5.75
CA VAL A 49 -1.22 -1.25 -4.82
C VAL A 49 -0.40 -2.31 -5.57
N THR A 50 -0.91 -2.86 -6.68
CA THR A 50 -0.19 -3.87 -7.46
C THR A 50 1.11 -3.32 -8.03
N LEU A 51 1.10 -2.09 -8.54
CA LEU A 51 2.30 -1.44 -9.05
C LEU A 51 3.33 -1.20 -7.94
N VAL A 52 2.93 -0.57 -6.83
CA VAL A 52 3.86 -0.22 -5.74
C VAL A 52 4.49 -1.44 -5.08
N ARG A 53 3.80 -2.58 -5.01
CA ARG A 53 4.35 -3.81 -4.41
C ARG A 53 5.11 -4.70 -5.39
N THR A 54 5.17 -4.33 -6.67
CA THR A 54 5.91 -5.08 -7.66
C THR A 54 7.40 -5.16 -7.32
N GLY A 55 8.00 -6.33 -7.54
CA GLY A 55 9.42 -6.58 -7.30
C GLY A 55 10.31 -6.01 -8.39
N VAL A 56 11.58 -5.86 -8.06
CA VAL A 56 12.66 -5.55 -9.02
C VAL A 56 13.79 -6.54 -8.83
N GLU A 57 14.46 -6.90 -9.91
CA GLU A 57 15.69 -7.68 -9.87
C GLU A 57 16.90 -6.76 -9.75
N ARG A 58 17.91 -7.23 -9.03
CA ARG A 58 19.15 -6.47 -8.80
C ARG A 58 20.36 -7.34 -9.14
N ASP A 59 21.39 -6.68 -9.62
CA ASP A 59 22.68 -7.31 -9.83
C ASP A 59 23.44 -7.53 -8.49
N TYR A 60 24.64 -8.09 -8.58
CA TYR A 60 25.52 -8.33 -7.43
C TYR A 60 26.02 -7.04 -6.75
N ARG A 61 25.91 -5.88 -7.42
CA ARG A 61 26.24 -4.55 -6.86
C ARG A 61 25.03 -3.91 -6.17
N GLY A 62 23.84 -4.51 -6.33
CA GLY A 62 22.57 -4.00 -5.80
C GLY A 62 21.88 -2.98 -6.71
N GLU A 63 22.38 -2.77 -7.94
CA GLU A 63 21.73 -1.92 -8.94
C GLU A 63 20.51 -2.63 -9.53
N VAL A 64 19.45 -1.88 -9.83
CA VAL A 64 18.24 -2.44 -10.45
C VAL A 64 18.54 -2.76 -11.91
N VAL A 65 18.40 -4.03 -12.27
CA VAL A 65 18.60 -4.52 -13.66
C VAL A 65 17.27 -4.62 -14.39
N PHE A 66 16.23 -5.05 -13.68
CA PHE A 66 14.93 -5.30 -14.27
C PHE A 66 13.80 -5.02 -13.28
N ALA A 67 12.73 -4.40 -13.76
CA ALA A 67 11.47 -4.27 -13.03
C ALA A 67 10.48 -5.30 -13.57
N HIS A 68 9.91 -6.12 -12.68
CA HIS A 68 8.89 -7.09 -13.08
C HIS A 68 7.63 -6.40 -13.58
N ASP A 69 6.87 -7.08 -14.42
CA ASP A 69 5.53 -6.62 -14.78
C ASP A 69 4.61 -6.65 -13.54
N PRO A 70 3.84 -5.59 -13.31
CA PRO A 70 2.87 -5.59 -12.22
C PRO A 70 1.84 -6.71 -12.35
N GLU A 71 1.47 -7.33 -11.24
CA GLU A 71 0.34 -8.26 -11.21
C GLU A 71 -0.91 -7.57 -11.78
N MET A 72 -1.69 -8.30 -12.57
CA MET A 72 -2.96 -7.79 -13.09
C MET A 72 -3.88 -7.32 -11.95
N PRO A 73 -4.26 -6.05 -11.90
CA PRO A 73 -5.01 -5.48 -10.79
C PRO A 73 -6.42 -6.04 -10.64
N THR A 74 -6.94 -6.70 -11.69
CA THR A 74 -8.29 -7.27 -11.74
C THR A 74 -8.56 -8.27 -10.63
N ARG A 75 -7.58 -9.12 -10.30
CA ARG A 75 -7.70 -10.11 -9.21
C ARG A 75 -7.86 -9.39 -7.87
N PHE A 76 -7.00 -8.43 -7.59
CA PHE A 76 -7.03 -7.69 -6.34
C PHE A 76 -8.29 -6.80 -6.23
N ALA A 77 -8.70 -6.15 -7.31
CA ALA A 77 -9.97 -5.40 -7.35
C ALA A 77 -11.18 -6.28 -7.04
N LYS A 78 -11.23 -7.52 -7.58
CA LYS A 78 -12.29 -8.49 -7.26
C LYS A 78 -12.28 -8.86 -5.79
N GLN A 79 -11.11 -9.07 -5.17
CA GLN A 79 -10.99 -9.37 -3.73
C GLN A 79 -11.50 -8.20 -2.88
N LEU A 80 -11.14 -6.96 -3.21
CA LEU A 80 -11.66 -5.77 -2.54
C LEU A 80 -13.18 -5.63 -2.69
N ALA A 81 -13.71 -5.91 -3.88
CA ALA A 81 -15.17 -5.89 -4.11
C ALA A 81 -15.90 -6.95 -3.28
N GLN A 82 -15.32 -8.15 -3.11
CA GLN A 82 -15.88 -9.17 -2.23
C GLN A 82 -15.84 -8.75 -0.76
N LEU A 83 -14.76 -8.10 -0.33
CA LEU A 83 -14.66 -7.54 1.03
C LEU A 83 -15.77 -6.52 1.29
N VAL A 84 -16.04 -5.61 0.32
CA VAL A 84 -17.15 -4.65 0.44
C VAL A 84 -18.50 -5.36 0.56
N ARG A 85 -18.75 -6.37 -0.30
CA ARG A 85 -20.01 -7.14 -0.23
C ARG A 85 -20.18 -7.85 1.10
N GLY A 86 -19.13 -8.51 1.59
CA GLY A 86 -19.15 -9.18 2.89
C GLY A 86 -19.39 -8.22 4.05
N ALA A 87 -18.72 -7.06 4.04
CA ALA A 87 -18.91 -6.05 5.08
C ALA A 87 -20.34 -5.50 5.11
N VAL A 88 -20.94 -5.26 3.93
CA VAL A 88 -22.34 -4.83 3.86
C VAL A 88 -23.29 -5.95 4.32
N ALA A 89 -23.02 -7.20 3.94
CA ALA A 89 -23.85 -8.33 4.34
C ALA A 89 -23.93 -8.50 5.88
N ILE A 90 -22.86 -8.18 6.60
CA ILE A 90 -22.80 -8.20 8.08
C ILE A 90 -23.25 -6.87 8.72
N GLY A 91 -23.93 -5.99 7.99
CA GLY A 91 -24.57 -4.79 8.51
C GLY A 91 -23.75 -3.50 8.46
N LYS A 92 -22.57 -3.48 7.80
CA LYS A 92 -21.85 -2.23 7.58
C LYS A 92 -22.55 -1.38 6.51
N THR A 93 -22.49 -0.07 6.66
CA THR A 93 -22.89 0.83 5.58
C THR A 93 -21.96 0.70 4.38
N SER A 94 -22.44 1.05 3.19
CA SER A 94 -21.59 1.00 1.98
C SER A 94 -20.34 1.89 2.08
N THR A 95 -20.44 3.01 2.81
CA THR A 95 -19.31 3.93 3.06
C THR A 95 -18.27 3.27 3.95
N GLU A 96 -18.65 2.69 5.08
CA GLU A 96 -17.74 1.97 5.99
C GLU A 96 -17.11 0.77 5.30
N ALA A 97 -17.87 0.03 4.49
CA ALA A 97 -17.35 -1.11 3.74
C ALA A 97 -16.30 -0.70 2.70
N MET A 98 -16.51 0.42 2.01
CA MET A 98 -15.51 0.99 1.09
C MET A 98 -14.26 1.45 1.84
N GLN A 99 -14.39 2.13 2.97
CA GLN A 99 -13.26 2.54 3.81
C GLN A 99 -12.46 1.33 4.32
N LEU A 100 -13.15 0.27 4.73
CA LEU A 100 -12.50 -0.97 5.14
C LEU A 100 -11.69 -1.60 4.00
N ALA A 101 -12.26 -1.67 2.79
CA ALA A 101 -11.55 -2.20 1.62
C ALA A 101 -10.31 -1.37 1.27
N GLU A 102 -10.40 -0.04 1.32
CA GLU A 102 -9.28 0.86 1.09
C GLU A 102 -8.21 0.72 2.17
N ARG A 103 -8.60 0.59 3.43
CA ARG A 103 -7.68 0.31 4.53
C ARG A 103 -6.94 -1.01 4.30
N CYS A 104 -7.64 -2.10 3.96
CA CYS A 104 -7.02 -3.38 3.65
C CYS A 104 -6.05 -3.28 2.46
N ALA A 105 -6.42 -2.50 1.44
CA ALA A 105 -5.54 -2.24 0.30
C ALA A 105 -4.27 -1.50 0.70
N ARG A 106 -4.39 -0.45 1.52
CA ARG A 106 -3.24 0.28 2.06
C ARG A 106 -2.34 -0.60 2.91
N ASP A 107 -2.93 -1.41 3.78
CA ASP A 107 -2.18 -2.28 4.70
C ASP A 107 -1.50 -3.45 3.96
N SER A 108 -1.87 -3.71 2.69
CA SER A 108 -1.19 -4.66 1.82
C SER A 108 0.03 -4.08 1.09
N LEU A 109 0.30 -2.78 1.22
CA LEU A 109 1.54 -2.16 0.72
C LEU A 109 2.73 -2.54 1.60
N VAL A 110 3.91 -2.64 1.00
CA VAL A 110 5.17 -2.72 1.75
C VAL A 110 5.31 -1.45 2.59
N PRO A 111 5.38 -1.55 3.93
CA PRO A 111 5.32 -0.37 4.80
C PRO A 111 6.32 0.72 4.43
N LEU A 112 7.57 0.35 4.16
CA LEU A 112 8.62 1.31 3.80
C LEU A 112 8.31 2.05 2.50
N ARG A 113 7.82 1.36 1.45
CA ARG A 113 7.44 1.99 0.18
C ARG A 113 6.30 2.98 0.37
N ARG A 114 5.30 2.59 1.17
CA ARG A 114 4.19 3.47 1.54
C ARG A 114 4.69 4.74 2.24
N ASP A 115 5.56 4.58 3.23
CA ASP A 115 6.07 5.70 4.02
C ASP A 115 6.95 6.64 3.18
N ILE A 116 7.77 6.10 2.27
CA ILE A 116 8.53 6.89 1.28
C ILE A 116 7.59 7.67 0.36
N LEU A 117 6.53 7.05 -0.16
CA LEU A 117 5.59 7.73 -1.05
C LEU A 117 4.83 8.85 -0.33
N LEU A 118 4.36 8.62 0.89
CA LEU A 118 3.69 9.64 1.70
C LEU A 118 4.63 10.80 2.06
N ASP A 119 5.91 10.52 2.29
CA ASP A 119 6.93 11.55 2.52
C ASP A 119 7.16 12.39 1.26
N LEU A 120 7.33 11.76 0.10
CA LEU A 120 7.60 12.44 -1.17
C LEU A 120 6.39 13.22 -1.70
N ILE A 121 5.15 12.82 -1.37
CA ILE A 121 3.95 13.61 -1.66
C ILE A 121 3.99 14.95 -0.90
N LYS A 122 4.45 14.93 0.35
CA LYS A 122 4.57 16.14 1.19
C LYS A 122 5.82 16.95 0.87
N HIS A 123 6.89 16.28 0.46
CA HIS A 123 8.21 16.86 0.25
C HIS A 123 8.78 16.44 -1.12
N PRO A 124 8.26 16.97 -2.23
CA PRO A 124 8.77 16.66 -3.57
C PRO A 124 10.24 17.13 -3.74
N LYS A 125 10.95 16.56 -4.70
CA LYS A 125 12.36 16.83 -5.00
C LYS A 125 13.29 16.60 -3.79
N SER A 126 12.98 15.58 -2.99
CA SER A 126 13.77 15.22 -1.82
C SER A 126 14.94 14.32 -2.19
N ARG A 127 16.08 14.55 -1.52
CA ARG A 127 17.27 13.70 -1.64
C ARG A 127 17.15 12.46 -0.78
N PRO A 128 17.80 11.32 -1.11
CA PRO A 128 17.75 10.11 -0.30
C PRO A 128 18.13 10.33 1.18
N ARG A 129 19.08 11.25 1.44
CA ARG A 129 19.50 11.58 2.80
C ARG A 129 18.42 12.29 3.62
N ASP A 130 17.54 13.02 2.97
CA ASP A 130 16.48 13.78 3.66
C ASP A 130 15.27 12.86 3.89
N VAL A 131 14.93 12.02 2.91
CA VAL A 131 13.88 10.99 3.03
C VAL A 131 14.20 10.01 4.16
N HIS A 132 15.45 9.45 4.22
CA HIS A 132 15.79 8.48 5.26
C HIS A 132 15.67 9.04 6.69
N ARG A 133 15.98 10.33 6.88
CA ARG A 133 15.85 11.00 8.18
C ARG A 133 14.39 11.13 8.60
N ARG A 134 13.50 11.51 7.67
CA ARG A 134 12.07 11.69 7.96
C ARG A 134 11.35 10.35 8.13
N VAL A 135 11.70 9.34 7.33
CA VAL A 135 11.11 7.99 7.39
C VAL A 135 11.69 7.16 8.55
N GLY A 136 12.87 7.54 9.08
CA GLY A 136 13.50 6.85 10.22
C GLY A 136 14.08 5.47 9.88
N GLN A 137 14.46 5.23 8.60
CA GLN A 137 15.00 3.96 8.15
C GLN A 137 16.44 4.14 7.63
N PRO A 138 17.30 3.08 7.63
CA PRO A 138 18.68 3.17 7.16
C PRO A 138 18.77 3.74 5.74
N ARG A 139 19.75 4.63 5.51
CA ARG A 139 19.92 5.32 4.22
C ARG A 139 20.06 4.36 3.03
N SER A 140 20.82 3.28 3.18
CA SER A 140 20.99 2.26 2.15
C SER A 140 19.68 1.58 1.78
N THR A 141 18.85 1.26 2.79
CA THR A 141 17.54 0.64 2.59
C THR A 141 16.59 1.58 1.87
N VAL A 142 16.51 2.86 2.32
CA VAL A 142 15.69 3.88 1.67
C VAL A 142 16.12 4.12 0.23
N ARG A 143 17.45 4.21 -0.03
CA ARG A 143 17.96 4.38 -1.38
C ARG A 143 17.52 3.24 -2.29
N ARG A 144 17.67 1.99 -1.82
CA ARG A 144 17.24 0.81 -2.60
C ARG A 144 15.75 0.85 -2.96
N GLU A 145 14.89 1.29 -2.06
CA GLU A 145 13.46 1.42 -2.36
C GLU A 145 13.15 2.60 -3.27
N LEU A 146 13.86 3.72 -3.16
CA LEU A 146 13.75 4.84 -4.10
C LEU A 146 14.13 4.40 -5.52
N ASP A 147 15.24 3.68 -5.68
CA ASP A 147 15.68 3.15 -6.97
C ASP A 147 14.67 2.14 -7.54
N ALA A 148 14.09 1.27 -6.68
CA ALA A 148 13.05 0.33 -7.09
C ALA A 148 11.77 1.04 -7.56
N LEU A 149 11.29 2.02 -6.80
CA LEU A 149 10.10 2.80 -7.15
C LEU A 149 10.32 3.66 -8.40
N HIS A 150 11.57 4.11 -8.65
CA HIS A 150 11.93 4.80 -9.87
C HIS A 150 11.91 3.86 -11.08
N ALA A 151 12.48 2.67 -10.94
CA ALA A 151 12.44 1.65 -12.01
C ALA A 151 11.01 1.20 -12.36
N LEU A 152 10.07 1.27 -11.40
CA LEU A 152 8.64 1.02 -11.61
C LEU A 152 7.88 2.26 -12.14
N GLU A 153 8.55 3.34 -12.49
CA GLU A 153 7.98 4.61 -12.94
C GLU A 153 7.00 5.28 -11.94
N VAL A 154 7.00 4.81 -10.69
CA VAL A 154 6.23 5.41 -9.58
C VAL A 154 6.86 6.73 -9.14
N LEU A 155 8.20 6.82 -9.22
CA LEU A 155 8.98 8.04 -8.95
C LEU A 155 9.70 8.51 -10.21
N VAL A 156 9.98 9.80 -10.24
CA VAL A 156 10.95 10.40 -11.16
C VAL A 156 12.20 10.81 -10.37
N CYS A 157 13.36 10.62 -10.97
CA CYS A 157 14.65 11.03 -10.41
C CYS A 157 15.19 12.19 -11.26
N ASP A 158 15.47 13.32 -10.61
CA ASP A 158 16.18 14.44 -11.20
C ASP A 158 17.64 14.38 -10.74
N GLU A 159 18.57 14.37 -11.70
CA GLU A 159 20.01 14.38 -11.46
C GLU A 159 20.57 15.76 -11.76
N GLN A 160 21.34 16.29 -10.82
CA GLN A 160 22.00 17.59 -10.96
C GLN A 160 23.47 17.46 -10.62
N ASP A 161 24.33 17.82 -11.57
CA ASP A 161 25.76 17.91 -11.34
C ASP A 161 26.07 19.18 -10.57
N LYS A 162 26.72 19.04 -9.42
CA LYS A 162 27.20 20.14 -8.60
C LYS A 162 28.72 20.12 -8.50
N LEU A 163 29.32 21.25 -8.72
CA LEU A 163 30.75 21.43 -8.54
C LEU A 163 31.05 21.67 -7.05
N PHE A 164 31.77 20.75 -6.42
CA PHE A 164 32.31 20.89 -5.08
C PHE A 164 33.86 21.00 -5.17
N GLY A 165 34.35 22.23 -5.15
CA GLY A 165 35.75 22.50 -5.44
C GLY A 165 36.09 22.08 -6.86
N TRP A 166 36.95 21.03 -7.01
CA TRP A 166 37.37 20.47 -8.31
C TRP A 166 36.61 19.15 -8.66
N ARG A 167 35.69 18.69 -7.80
CA ARG A 167 34.93 17.45 -8.04
C ARG A 167 33.50 17.76 -8.48
N ILE A 168 33.07 17.09 -9.54
CA ILE A 168 31.65 17.04 -9.92
C ILE A 168 30.99 15.94 -9.10
N VAL A 169 29.93 16.28 -8.39
CA VAL A 169 29.12 15.34 -7.62
C VAL A 169 27.71 15.40 -8.17
N THR A 170 27.25 14.27 -8.70
CA THR A 170 25.84 14.14 -9.14
C THR A 170 24.95 13.99 -7.93
N GLU A 171 24.05 14.91 -7.73
CA GLU A 171 23.05 14.91 -6.68
C GLU A 171 21.70 14.46 -7.24
N GLN A 172 21.16 13.38 -6.66
CA GLN A 172 19.88 12.81 -7.04
C GLN A 172 18.77 13.33 -6.14
N SER A 173 17.63 13.70 -6.72
CA SER A 173 16.41 14.03 -6.00
C SER A 173 15.20 13.32 -6.61
N TYR A 174 14.26 12.91 -5.76
CA TYR A 174 13.13 12.10 -6.14
C TYR A 174 11.82 12.85 -5.90
N SER A 175 10.87 12.67 -6.82
CA SER A 175 9.50 13.16 -6.73
C SER A 175 8.54 12.05 -7.17
N VAL A 176 7.30 12.12 -6.72
CA VAL A 176 6.25 11.23 -7.22
C VAL A 176 6.01 11.54 -8.70
N SER A 177 5.94 10.48 -9.52
CA SER A 177 5.70 10.60 -10.96
C SER A 177 4.34 11.26 -11.23
N PRO A 178 4.23 12.22 -12.15
CA PRO A 178 2.96 12.81 -12.52
C PRO A 178 2.00 11.83 -13.20
N LYS A 179 2.52 10.71 -13.71
CA LYS A 179 1.72 9.62 -14.27
C LYS A 179 1.10 8.70 -13.20
N PHE A 180 1.62 8.75 -11.97
CA PHE A 180 1.17 7.93 -10.86
C PHE A 180 0.00 8.58 -10.12
N ASP A 181 -1.15 7.89 -10.03
CA ASP A 181 -2.35 8.38 -9.33
C ASP A 181 -2.17 8.30 -7.80
N HIS A 182 -1.39 9.24 -7.26
CA HIS A 182 -1.13 9.33 -5.81
C HIS A 182 -2.33 9.83 -4.99
N THR A 183 -3.39 10.35 -5.63
CA THR A 183 -4.60 10.82 -4.92
C THR A 183 -5.26 9.66 -4.17
N THR A 184 -5.15 8.46 -4.71
CA THR A 184 -5.60 7.23 -4.07
C THR A 184 -4.86 6.93 -2.76
N LEU A 185 -3.56 7.26 -2.66
CA LEU A 185 -2.79 7.09 -1.41
C LEU A 185 -3.15 8.15 -0.35
N GLY A 186 -3.43 9.38 -0.76
CA GLY A 186 -3.84 10.47 0.14
C GLY A 186 -5.23 10.23 0.78
N SER A 187 -6.13 9.53 0.08
CA SER A 187 -7.44 9.12 0.62
C SER A 187 -7.35 7.93 1.58
N LEU A 188 -6.18 7.29 1.68
CA LEU A 188 -5.89 6.14 2.53
C LEU A 188 -5.20 6.55 3.86
N GLY A 189 -5.00 7.87 4.09
CA GLY A 189 -4.37 8.44 5.30
C GLY A 189 -5.33 8.67 6.45
#